data_d345cb3d383cdc57650489f6f90b53a0
#
_entry.id   d345cb3d383cdc57650489f6f90b53a0
#
_cell.length_a   1.000
_cell.length_b   1.000
_cell.length_c   1.000
_cell.angle_alpha   90.00
_cell.angle_beta   90.00
_cell.angle_gamma   90.00
#
_symmetry.space_group_name_H-M   'P 1'
#
loop_
_entity.id
_entity.type
_entity.pdbx_description
1 polymer ?
#
loop_
_entity_poly.entity_id
_entity_poly.type
_entity_poly.pdbx_seq_one_letter_code
_entity_poly.pdbx_strand_id
1 'polypeptide(L)'
;PLFSDFEIVILGATDKASDNTKIRNLKESLSIKVNNLMNKADMIETYFILRNSKLFLGSDSSNMHISTAAGIPTIGLFGPTNDKVYGPKGRNNHTIRTEKKYEEFINDKNFTLKDSPSYLKDIKVSLVLNEIKNII
;
A
#
# COMPACT_ATOMS: atom_id res chain seq x y z
N PRO A 1 -1.33 22.44 0.42
CA PRO A 1 -1.39 21.04 0.86
C PRO A 1 -0.07 20.33 0.59
N LEU A 2 0.33 19.39 1.45
CA LEU A 2 1.65 18.75 1.43
C LEU A 2 1.97 18.01 0.11
N PHE A 3 0.96 17.63 -0.65
CA PHE A 3 1.06 16.81 -1.86
C PHE A 3 0.30 17.41 -3.04
N SER A 4 0.13 18.73 -3.09
CA SER A 4 -0.62 19.42 -4.17
C SER A 4 -0.08 19.13 -5.58
N ASP A 5 1.24 18.91 -5.69
CA ASP A 5 1.93 18.74 -6.96
C ASP A 5 2.04 17.25 -7.39
N PHE A 6 1.41 16.36 -6.61
CA PHE A 6 1.39 14.93 -6.91
C PHE A 6 0.05 14.51 -7.50
N GLU A 7 0.12 13.48 -8.32
CA GLU A 7 -1.01 12.70 -8.78
C GLU A 7 -1.00 11.35 -8.05
N ILE A 8 -2.16 10.92 -7.54
CA ILE A 8 -2.34 9.61 -6.94
C ILE A 8 -2.85 8.65 -8.01
N VAL A 9 -2.17 7.52 -8.16
CA VAL A 9 -2.64 6.39 -8.97
C VAL A 9 -3.00 5.24 -8.03
N ILE A 10 -4.24 4.75 -8.15
CA ILE A 10 -4.72 3.59 -7.38
C ILE A 10 -4.62 2.37 -8.26
N LEU A 11 -3.83 1.38 -7.81
CA LEU A 11 -3.57 0.12 -8.49
C LEU A 11 -4.07 -1.06 -7.65
N GLY A 12 -4.47 -2.13 -8.31
CA GLY A 12 -4.88 -3.37 -7.68
C GLY A 12 -6.02 -4.05 -8.38
N ALA A 13 -6.51 -5.12 -7.77
CA ALA A 13 -7.68 -5.85 -8.23
C ALA A 13 -8.67 -6.04 -7.08
N THR A 14 -9.95 -5.90 -7.37
CA THR A 14 -11.04 -6.18 -6.45
C THR A 14 -12.29 -6.57 -7.21
N ASP A 15 -13.05 -7.49 -6.66
CA ASP A 15 -14.41 -7.86 -7.10
C ASP A 15 -15.49 -7.19 -6.23
N LYS A 16 -15.09 -6.45 -5.18
CA LYS A 16 -15.98 -5.82 -4.22
C LYS A 16 -16.46 -4.45 -4.69
N ALA A 17 -17.76 -4.30 -4.90
CA ALA A 17 -18.40 -3.02 -5.22
C ALA A 17 -18.13 -1.93 -4.15
N SER A 18 -17.99 -2.34 -2.88
CA SER A 18 -17.68 -1.44 -1.76
C SER A 18 -16.33 -0.72 -1.93
N ASP A 19 -15.34 -1.34 -2.56
CA ASP A 19 -14.03 -0.74 -2.75
C ASP A 19 -14.10 0.37 -3.82
N ASN A 20 -14.88 0.18 -4.87
CA ASN A 20 -15.13 1.23 -5.86
C ASN A 20 -15.82 2.44 -5.24
N THR A 21 -16.73 2.23 -4.29
CA THR A 21 -17.38 3.33 -3.55
C THR A 21 -16.38 4.09 -2.68
N LYS A 22 -15.49 3.38 -1.97
CA LYS A 22 -14.43 4.00 -1.15
C LYS A 22 -13.49 4.85 -2.00
N ILE A 23 -13.08 4.34 -3.17
CA ILE A 23 -12.20 5.07 -4.10
C ILE A 23 -12.90 6.31 -4.64
N ARG A 24 -14.18 6.23 -4.99
CA ARG A 24 -14.96 7.39 -5.41
C ARG A 24 -15.02 8.46 -4.32
N ASN A 25 -15.38 8.09 -3.10
CA ASN A 25 -15.40 9.01 -1.97
C ASN A 25 -14.04 9.65 -1.71
N LEU A 26 -12.96 8.88 -1.82
CA LEU A 26 -11.60 9.39 -1.71
C LEU A 26 -11.32 10.45 -2.79
N LYS A 27 -11.67 10.19 -4.04
CA LYS A 27 -11.50 11.17 -5.14
C LYS A 27 -12.25 12.47 -4.87
N GLU A 28 -13.48 12.39 -4.38
CA GLU A 28 -14.33 13.55 -4.09
C GLU A 28 -13.82 14.35 -2.88
N SER A 29 -13.15 13.70 -1.92
CA SER A 29 -12.63 14.34 -0.71
C SER A 29 -11.25 14.99 -0.89
N LEU A 30 -10.52 14.66 -1.96
CA LEU A 30 -9.17 15.15 -2.19
C LEU A 30 -9.14 16.28 -3.22
N SER A 31 -8.34 17.31 -2.92
CA SER A 31 -8.08 18.42 -3.85
C SER A 31 -7.00 18.09 -4.90
N ILE A 32 -6.50 16.86 -4.91
CA ILE A 32 -5.45 16.39 -5.82
C ILE A 32 -6.01 15.41 -6.84
N LYS A 33 -5.32 15.27 -7.97
CA LYS A 33 -5.74 14.36 -9.04
C LYS A 33 -5.56 12.90 -8.59
N VAL A 34 -6.65 12.12 -8.68
CA VAL A 34 -6.67 10.70 -8.37
C VAL A 34 -7.11 9.90 -9.60
N ASN A 35 -6.22 9.05 -10.11
CA ASN A 35 -6.49 8.12 -11.20
C ASN A 35 -6.77 6.73 -10.64
N ASN A 36 -7.97 6.23 -10.87
CA ASN A 36 -8.34 4.87 -10.47
C ASN A 36 -8.09 3.88 -11.62
N LEU A 37 -7.08 3.05 -11.45
CA LEU A 37 -6.70 1.95 -12.36
C LEU A 37 -6.98 0.57 -11.77
N MET A 38 -7.81 0.47 -10.74
CA MET A 38 -8.26 -0.82 -10.21
C MET A 38 -8.90 -1.66 -11.31
N ASN A 39 -8.46 -2.91 -11.45
CA ASN A 39 -8.89 -3.87 -12.49
C ASN A 39 -8.66 -3.41 -13.95
N LYS A 40 -7.77 -2.43 -14.18
CA LYS A 40 -7.56 -1.84 -15.51
C LYS A 40 -6.14 -2.00 -16.04
N ALA A 41 -5.18 -2.26 -15.19
CA ALA A 41 -3.79 -2.44 -15.57
C ALA A 41 -3.38 -3.91 -15.39
N ASP A 42 -2.76 -4.48 -16.40
CA ASP A 42 -2.09 -5.77 -16.30
C ASP A 42 -0.73 -5.64 -15.57
N MET A 43 -0.01 -6.75 -15.42
CA MET A 43 1.27 -6.75 -14.71
C MET A 43 2.35 -5.90 -15.40
N ILE A 44 2.38 -5.89 -16.72
CA ILE A 44 3.36 -5.15 -17.51
C ILE A 44 3.06 -3.65 -17.44
N GLU A 45 1.81 -3.29 -17.62
CA GLU A 45 1.33 -1.92 -17.47
C GLU A 45 1.58 -1.39 -16.05
N THR A 46 1.29 -2.21 -15.03
CA THR A 46 1.57 -1.91 -13.63
C THR A 46 3.07 -1.62 -13.41
N TYR A 47 3.97 -2.43 -13.98
CA TYR A 47 5.41 -2.20 -13.90
C TYR A 47 5.80 -0.83 -14.49
N PHE A 48 5.30 -0.49 -15.68
CA PHE A 48 5.62 0.78 -16.32
C PHE A 48 5.03 1.99 -15.59
N ILE A 49 3.82 1.87 -15.03
CA ILE A 49 3.22 2.91 -14.19
C ILE A 49 4.10 3.13 -12.95
N LEU A 50 4.46 2.05 -12.26
CA LEU A 50 5.30 2.13 -11.06
C LEU A 50 6.68 2.69 -11.37
N ARG A 51 7.34 2.24 -12.44
CA ARG A 51 8.65 2.75 -12.85
C ARG A 51 8.67 4.26 -13.08
N ASN A 52 7.55 4.86 -13.46
CA ASN A 52 7.39 6.30 -13.65
C ASN A 52 6.80 7.01 -12.42
N SER A 53 6.61 6.31 -11.32
CA SER A 53 6.10 6.87 -10.07
C SER A 53 7.24 7.31 -9.16
N LYS A 54 6.97 8.27 -8.27
CA LYS A 54 7.93 8.75 -7.27
C LYS A 54 8.04 7.83 -6.07
N LEU A 55 6.93 7.17 -5.71
CA LEU A 55 6.81 6.35 -4.53
C LEU A 55 5.66 5.35 -4.70
N PHE A 56 5.82 4.16 -4.17
CA PHE A 56 4.73 3.22 -3.92
C PHE A 56 4.42 3.14 -2.43
N LEU A 57 3.14 3.17 -2.11
CA LEU A 57 2.61 2.91 -0.77
C LEU A 57 1.51 1.85 -0.87
N GLY A 58 1.66 0.74 -0.17
CA GLY A 58 0.64 -0.31 -0.19
C GLY A 58 0.90 -1.42 0.81
N SER A 59 -0.05 -2.34 0.91
CA SER A 59 0.10 -3.55 1.72
C SER A 59 1.01 -4.59 1.05
N ASP A 60 1.31 -5.68 1.77
CA ASP A 60 1.95 -6.86 1.23
C ASP A 60 1.13 -7.44 0.07
N SER A 61 1.60 -7.22 -1.14
CA SER A 61 0.90 -7.54 -2.38
C SER A 61 1.87 -7.66 -3.56
N SER A 62 1.41 -8.22 -4.67
CA SER A 62 2.18 -8.29 -5.92
C SER A 62 2.68 -6.91 -6.37
N ASN A 63 1.87 -5.86 -6.23
CA ASN A 63 2.23 -4.51 -6.64
C ASN A 63 3.40 -3.95 -5.82
N MET A 64 3.51 -4.31 -4.53
CA MET A 64 4.66 -3.94 -3.70
C MET A 64 5.95 -4.59 -4.24
N HIS A 65 5.90 -5.85 -4.65
CA HIS A 65 7.07 -6.53 -5.22
C HIS A 65 7.42 -5.99 -6.62
N ILE A 66 6.42 -5.66 -7.43
CA ILE A 66 6.63 -5.02 -8.74
C ILE A 66 7.28 -3.63 -8.57
N SER A 67 6.87 -2.85 -7.56
CA SER A 67 7.45 -1.54 -7.30
C SER A 67 8.93 -1.61 -6.91
N THR A 68 9.30 -2.61 -6.09
CA THR A 68 10.70 -2.90 -5.77
C THR A 68 11.50 -3.29 -7.01
N ALA A 69 10.93 -4.14 -7.86
CA ALA A 69 11.56 -4.54 -9.12
C ALA A 69 11.69 -3.37 -10.12
N ALA A 70 10.75 -2.44 -10.09
CA ALA A 70 10.80 -1.20 -10.87
C ALA A 70 11.85 -0.20 -10.35
N GLY A 71 12.42 -0.43 -9.16
CA GLY A 71 13.50 0.36 -8.57
C GLY A 71 13.05 1.69 -7.95
N ILE A 72 11.76 1.83 -7.65
CA ILE A 72 11.24 3.04 -6.98
C ILE A 72 11.19 2.86 -5.47
N PRO A 73 11.23 3.95 -4.70
CA PRO A 73 10.99 3.91 -3.26
C PRO A 73 9.66 3.24 -2.96
N THR A 74 9.67 2.29 -2.02
CA THR A 74 8.52 1.46 -1.70
C THR A 74 8.28 1.42 -0.20
N ILE A 75 7.09 1.82 0.24
CA ILE A 75 6.62 1.66 1.62
C ILE A 75 5.61 0.52 1.66
N GLY A 76 5.99 -0.58 2.31
CA GLY A 76 5.12 -1.73 2.56
C GLY A 76 4.43 -1.62 3.93
N LEU A 77 3.11 -1.71 3.94
CA LEU A 77 2.30 -1.73 5.16
C LEU A 77 1.99 -3.19 5.55
N PHE A 78 2.40 -3.59 6.75
CA PHE A 78 2.29 -4.96 7.23
C PHE A 78 1.40 -5.09 8.45
N GLY A 79 0.57 -6.11 8.44
CA GLY A 79 -0.23 -6.60 9.56
C GLY A 79 0.15 -8.04 9.91
N PRO A 80 -0.70 -9.02 9.52
CA PRO A 80 -0.50 -10.42 9.89
C PRO A 80 0.56 -11.17 9.10
N THR A 81 1.12 -10.58 8.06
CA THR A 81 2.17 -11.22 7.26
C THR A 81 3.57 -10.91 7.81
N ASN A 82 4.54 -11.77 7.50
CA ASN A 82 5.90 -11.65 8.00
C ASN A 82 6.71 -10.65 7.15
N ASP A 83 6.85 -9.43 7.66
CA ASP A 83 7.58 -8.36 7.00
C ASP A 83 9.08 -8.62 6.83
N LYS A 84 9.69 -9.45 7.69
CA LYS A 84 11.10 -9.84 7.56
C LYS A 84 11.32 -10.71 6.32
N VAL A 85 10.32 -11.53 5.97
CA VAL A 85 10.37 -12.42 4.80
C VAL A 85 9.88 -11.68 3.55
N TYR A 86 8.72 -11.07 3.62
CA TYR A 86 7.99 -10.51 2.48
C TYR A 86 8.16 -8.99 2.31
N GLY A 87 8.80 -8.31 3.27
CA GLY A 87 9.02 -6.86 3.17
C GLY A 87 9.81 -6.46 1.92
N PRO A 88 9.59 -5.26 1.42
CA PRO A 88 10.27 -4.76 0.24
C PRO A 88 11.78 -4.68 0.49
N LYS A 89 12.58 -5.14 -0.47
CA LYS A 89 14.05 -5.21 -0.35
C LYS A 89 14.71 -4.07 -1.10
N GLY A 90 15.83 -3.56 -0.56
CA GLY A 90 16.62 -2.49 -1.18
C GLY A 90 16.76 -1.25 -0.31
N ARG A 91 17.64 -0.33 -0.71
CA ARG A 91 18.05 0.82 0.12
C ARG A 91 16.94 1.84 0.39
N ASN A 92 16.05 2.03 -0.56
CA ASN A 92 14.97 3.03 -0.48
C ASN A 92 13.62 2.39 -0.19
N ASN A 93 13.62 1.21 0.44
CA ASN A 93 12.42 0.45 0.71
C ASN A 93 12.22 0.34 2.22
N HIS A 94 11.00 0.62 2.66
CA HIS A 94 10.64 0.77 4.05
C HIS A 94 9.45 -0.11 4.40
N THR A 95 9.42 -0.56 5.63
CA THR A 95 8.31 -1.36 6.17
C THR A 95 7.72 -0.65 7.38
N ILE A 96 6.42 -0.45 7.33
CA ILE A 96 5.64 0.02 8.48
C ILE A 96 4.65 -1.08 8.84
N ARG A 97 4.65 -1.50 10.11
CA ARG A 97 3.72 -2.53 10.54
C ARG A 97 2.87 -2.09 11.72
N THR A 98 1.81 -2.85 11.95
CA THR A 98 0.95 -2.74 13.14
C THR A 98 1.76 -3.00 14.41
N GLU A 99 1.25 -2.57 15.56
CA GLU A 99 1.87 -2.81 16.86
C GLU A 99 1.96 -4.32 17.17
N LYS A 100 0.94 -5.09 16.77
CA LYS A 100 0.92 -6.55 16.91
C LYS A 100 1.95 -7.19 15.98
N LYS A 101 2.87 -7.97 16.55
CA LYS A 101 3.93 -8.66 15.80
C LYS A 101 3.36 -9.85 15.02
N TYR A 102 4.08 -10.30 13.99
CA TYR A 102 3.72 -11.46 13.19
C TYR A 102 3.50 -12.71 14.06
N GLU A 103 4.39 -12.98 15.02
CA GLU A 103 4.33 -14.13 15.92
C GLU A 103 3.07 -14.11 16.80
N GLU A 104 2.59 -12.94 17.15
CA GLU A 104 1.36 -12.78 17.94
C GLU A 104 0.12 -13.10 17.11
N PHE A 105 0.15 -12.83 15.80
CA PHE A 105 -0.95 -13.23 14.90
C PHE A 105 -1.02 -14.73 14.71
N ILE A 106 0.09 -15.40 14.41
CA ILE A 106 0.12 -16.85 14.15
C ILE A 106 -0.19 -17.69 15.39
N ASN A 107 0.09 -17.17 16.58
CA ASN A 107 -0.18 -17.83 17.85
C ASN A 107 -1.60 -17.53 18.39
N ASP A 108 -2.35 -16.64 17.76
CA ASP A 108 -3.71 -16.29 18.15
C ASP A 108 -4.70 -17.31 17.58
N LYS A 109 -5.31 -18.14 18.43
CA LYS A 109 -6.26 -19.19 18.03
C LYS A 109 -7.52 -18.65 17.33
N ASN A 110 -7.82 -17.36 17.53
CA ASN A 110 -8.98 -16.69 16.92
C ASN A 110 -8.59 -15.94 15.64
N PHE A 111 -7.32 -16.00 15.25
CA PHE A 111 -6.86 -15.33 14.05
C PHE A 111 -7.41 -16.01 12.79
N THR A 112 -8.00 -15.21 11.91
CA THR A 112 -8.44 -15.65 10.58
C THR A 112 -8.14 -14.56 9.55
N LEU A 113 -7.67 -14.97 8.39
CA LEU A 113 -7.51 -14.06 7.24
C LEU A 113 -8.83 -13.90 6.46
N LYS A 114 -9.77 -14.84 6.61
CA LYS A 114 -10.89 -15.00 5.69
C LYS A 114 -12.00 -13.95 5.88
N ASP A 115 -12.25 -13.48 7.07
CA ASP A 115 -13.32 -12.50 7.37
C ASP A 115 -12.82 -11.36 8.25
N SER A 116 -11.55 -11.07 8.12
CA SER A 116 -10.89 -10.15 9.02
C SER A 116 -11.16 -8.69 8.66
N PRO A 117 -11.38 -7.85 9.66
CA PRO A 117 -11.23 -6.42 9.48
C PRO A 117 -9.79 -6.12 9.02
N SER A 118 -9.58 -4.97 8.39
CA SER A 118 -8.24 -4.55 8.03
C SER A 118 -7.34 -4.55 9.26
N TYR A 119 -6.33 -5.40 9.29
CA TYR A 119 -5.32 -5.44 10.36
C TYR A 119 -4.35 -4.26 10.31
N LEU A 120 -4.50 -3.36 9.32
CA LEU A 120 -3.67 -2.17 9.15
C LEU A 120 -4.23 -0.94 9.89
N LYS A 121 -5.38 -1.05 10.55
CA LYS A 121 -6.07 0.07 11.21
C LYS A 121 -5.24 0.76 12.29
N ASP A 122 -4.35 0.01 12.94
CA ASP A 122 -3.53 0.51 14.06
C ASP A 122 -2.28 1.24 13.56
N ILE A 123 -2.01 1.22 12.25
CA ILE A 123 -0.92 2.00 11.68
C ILE A 123 -1.30 3.48 11.72
N LYS A 124 -0.53 4.26 12.46
CA LYS A 124 -0.75 5.69 12.58
C LYS A 124 -0.43 6.40 11.26
N VAL A 125 -1.36 7.18 10.76
CA VAL A 125 -1.19 7.98 9.53
C VAL A 125 0.04 8.89 9.63
N SER A 126 0.32 9.44 10.82
CA SER A 126 1.50 10.27 11.06
C SER A 126 2.84 9.55 10.79
N LEU A 127 2.94 8.26 11.10
CA LEU A 127 4.13 7.46 10.79
C LEU A 127 4.31 7.33 9.27
N VAL A 128 3.24 7.03 8.56
CA VAL A 128 3.27 6.90 7.10
C VAL A 128 3.65 8.24 6.45
N LEU A 129 3.04 9.34 6.90
CA LEU A 129 3.34 10.68 6.38
C LEU A 129 4.79 11.10 6.64
N ASN A 130 5.34 10.80 7.81
CA ASN A 130 6.73 11.10 8.13
C ASN A 130 7.68 10.31 7.21
N GLU A 131 7.38 9.04 6.97
CA GLU A 131 8.18 8.21 6.08
C GLU A 131 8.14 8.72 4.63
N ILE A 132 6.96 9.08 4.14
CA ILE A 132 6.80 9.69 2.81
C ILE A 132 7.66 10.96 2.69
N LYS A 133 7.59 11.87 3.69
CA LYS A 133 8.38 13.11 3.70
C LYS A 133 9.88 12.91 3.70
N ASN A 134 10.37 11.79 4.22
CA ASN A 134 11.80 11.47 4.23
C ASN A 134 12.27 10.95 2.87
N ILE A 135 11.35 10.51 2.01
CA ILE A 135 11.65 9.90 0.70
C ILE A 135 11.52 10.89 -0.46
N ILE A 136 10.56 11.82 -0.38
CA ILE A 136 10.20 12.74 -1.50
C ILE A 136 10.53 14.21 -1.21
#